data_4253b03579f0bb8e2d33ddbfa323c85e
#
_entry.id   4253b03579f0bb8e2d33ddbfa323c85e
#
_cell.length_a   1.000
_cell.length_b   1.000
_cell.length_c   1.000
_cell.angle_alpha   90.00
_cell.angle_beta   90.00
_cell.angle_gamma   90.00
#
_symmetry.space_group_name_H-M   'P 1'
#
loop_
_entity.id
_entity.type
_entity.pdbx_description
1 polymer ?
#
loop_
_entity_poly.entity_id
_entity_poly.type
_entity_poly.pdbx_seq_one_letter_code
_entity_poly.pdbx_strand_id
1 'polypeptide(L)'
;TNTLRRSLSVELCNWLLEQGAFLHVHDPAVDKLPSEWSKNVTRYNNPEESILHVDAIVVATEWPEYTEISYDAFSNLKSSILMVDANRFLKQFSGVDGIEYAAVGEPHEKIQIKL
;
A
#
# COMPACT_ATOMS: atom_id res chain seq x y z
N THR A 1 8.19 -0.41 -17.78
CA THR A 1 8.37 0.59 -16.77
C THR A 1 7.03 0.98 -16.16
N ASN A 2 6.59 2.24 -16.31
CA ASN A 2 5.34 2.66 -15.66
C ASN A 2 4.11 1.90 -16.15
N THR A 3 4.06 1.61 -17.45
CA THR A 3 2.93 0.86 -18.01
C THR A 3 2.88 -0.56 -17.45
N LEU A 4 4.04 -1.21 -17.36
CA LEU A 4 4.11 -2.57 -16.81
C LEU A 4 3.71 -2.57 -15.33
N ARG A 5 4.20 -1.63 -14.55
CA ARG A 5 3.86 -1.51 -13.14
C ARG A 5 2.38 -1.28 -12.93
N ARG A 6 1.76 -0.44 -13.76
CA ARG A 6 0.31 -0.21 -13.68
C ARG A 6 -0.47 -1.47 -13.98
N SER A 7 -0.03 -2.24 -14.99
CA SER A 7 -0.68 -3.51 -15.32
C SER A 7 -0.60 -4.49 -14.15
N LEU A 8 0.57 -4.60 -13.52
CA LEU A 8 0.73 -5.46 -12.36
C LEU A 8 -0.09 -4.97 -11.17
N SER A 9 -0.18 -3.65 -10.98
CA SER A 9 -1.00 -3.07 -9.93
C SER A 9 -2.48 -3.36 -10.14
N VAL A 10 -2.94 -3.26 -11.38
CA VAL A 10 -4.32 -3.58 -11.72
C VAL A 10 -4.61 -5.06 -11.46
N GLU A 11 -3.70 -5.94 -11.86
CA GLU A 11 -3.86 -7.37 -11.61
C GLU A 11 -3.93 -7.67 -10.11
N LEU A 12 -3.08 -7.03 -9.31
CA LEU A 12 -3.10 -7.19 -7.86
C LEU A 12 -4.43 -6.72 -7.29
N CYS A 13 -4.92 -5.56 -7.72
CA CYS A 13 -6.20 -5.05 -7.24
C CYS A 13 -7.34 -5.99 -7.60
N ASN A 14 -7.35 -6.52 -8.82
CA ASN A 14 -8.37 -7.47 -9.23
C ASN A 14 -8.35 -8.71 -8.35
N TRP A 15 -7.16 -9.23 -8.07
CA TRP A 15 -7.02 -10.40 -7.21
C TRP A 15 -7.53 -10.13 -5.80
N LEU A 16 -7.14 -8.98 -5.24
CA LEU A 16 -7.59 -8.61 -3.90
C LEU A 16 -9.11 -8.45 -3.82
N LEU A 17 -9.70 -7.85 -4.84
CA LEU A 17 -11.16 -7.70 -4.89
C LEU A 17 -11.85 -9.06 -4.95
N GLU A 18 -11.27 -10.01 -5.68
CA GLU A 18 -11.80 -11.38 -5.71
C GLU A 18 -11.74 -12.05 -4.34
N GLN A 19 -10.77 -11.66 -3.51
CA GLN A 19 -10.65 -12.18 -2.15
C GLN A 19 -11.55 -11.46 -1.14
N GLY A 20 -12.34 -10.51 -1.59
CA GLY A 20 -13.26 -9.78 -0.72
C GLY A 20 -12.70 -8.54 -0.06
N ALA A 21 -11.55 -8.06 -0.50
CA ALA A 21 -10.95 -6.87 0.08
C ALA A 21 -11.67 -5.60 -0.34
N PHE A 22 -11.59 -4.59 0.53
CA PHE A 22 -11.95 -3.22 0.20
C PHE A 22 -10.67 -2.45 -0.06
N LEU A 23 -10.61 -1.76 -1.20
CA LEU A 23 -9.39 -1.09 -1.63
C LEU A 23 -9.49 0.43 -1.49
N HIS A 24 -8.46 1.01 -0.90
CA HIS A 24 -8.21 2.44 -0.97
C HIS A 24 -7.08 2.64 -1.96
N VAL A 25 -7.32 3.42 -2.99
CA VAL A 25 -6.35 3.60 -4.08
C VAL A 25 -5.93 5.06 -4.18
N HIS A 26 -4.64 5.28 -4.25
CA HIS A 26 -4.07 6.58 -4.56
C HIS A 26 -3.03 6.42 -5.66
N ASP A 27 -3.17 7.18 -6.73
CA ASP A 27 -2.19 7.27 -7.80
C ASP A 27 -2.39 8.60 -8.52
N PRO A 28 -1.45 9.55 -8.41
CA PRO A 28 -1.62 10.88 -8.98
C PRO A 28 -1.67 10.89 -10.51
N ALA A 29 -1.23 9.83 -11.16
CA ALA A 29 -1.25 9.75 -12.62
C ALA A 29 -2.52 9.11 -13.17
N VAL A 30 -3.42 8.65 -12.31
CA VAL A 30 -4.65 7.96 -12.74
C VAL A 30 -5.87 8.78 -12.35
N ASP A 31 -6.59 9.26 -13.36
CA ASP A 31 -7.81 10.05 -13.13
C ASP A 31 -9.03 9.16 -12.95
N LYS A 32 -9.05 8.03 -13.63
CA LYS A 32 -10.21 7.14 -13.61
C LYS A 32 -9.79 5.71 -13.35
N LEU A 33 -10.54 5.06 -12.49
CA LEU A 33 -10.38 3.64 -12.22
C LEU A 33 -11.25 2.81 -13.19
N PRO A 34 -10.93 1.53 -13.39
CA PRO A 34 -11.81 0.67 -14.17
C PRO A 34 -13.24 0.71 -13.65
N SER A 35 -14.21 0.78 -14.55
CA SER A 35 -15.61 0.93 -14.17
C SER A 35 -16.15 -0.25 -13.36
N GLU A 36 -15.58 -1.43 -13.56
CA GLU A 36 -15.97 -2.63 -12.82
C GLU A 36 -15.53 -2.59 -11.34
N TRP A 37 -14.71 -1.65 -10.95
CA TRP A 37 -14.23 -1.53 -9.57
C TRP A 37 -15.13 -0.70 -8.67
N SER A 38 -16.29 -0.28 -9.14
CA SER A 38 -17.09 0.75 -8.47
C SER A 38 -17.56 0.40 -7.06
N LYS A 39 -17.65 -0.88 -6.70
CA LYS A 39 -18.26 -1.29 -5.43
C LYS A 39 -17.34 -1.23 -4.22
N ASN A 40 -16.15 -1.80 -4.33
CA ASN A 40 -15.29 -1.98 -3.17
C ASN A 40 -13.99 -1.23 -3.29
N VAL A 41 -13.96 -0.20 -4.12
CA VAL A 41 -12.77 0.61 -4.34
C VAL A 41 -13.11 2.08 -4.16
N THR A 42 -12.33 2.75 -3.34
CA THR A 42 -12.42 4.20 -3.16
C THR A 42 -11.11 4.83 -3.60
N ARG A 43 -11.21 5.79 -4.49
CA ARG A 43 -10.05 6.55 -4.95
C ARG A 43 -9.87 7.79 -4.08
N TYR A 44 -8.64 8.04 -3.69
CA TYR A 44 -8.28 9.19 -2.86
C TYR A 44 -7.35 10.12 -3.62
N ASN A 45 -7.51 11.42 -3.40
CA ASN A 45 -6.60 12.43 -3.96
C ASN A 45 -5.42 12.71 -3.05
N ASN A 46 -5.49 12.26 -1.81
CA ASN A 46 -4.48 12.51 -0.79
C ASN A 46 -4.02 11.18 -0.23
N PRO A 47 -2.70 10.88 -0.26
CA PRO A 47 -2.22 9.58 0.21
C PRO A 47 -2.45 9.37 1.71
N GLU A 48 -2.37 10.41 2.53
CA GLU A 48 -2.59 10.26 3.97
C GLU A 48 -4.03 9.82 4.27
N GLU A 49 -4.99 10.30 3.49
CA GLU A 49 -6.38 9.88 3.67
C GLU A 49 -6.59 8.42 3.24
N SER A 50 -5.87 7.99 2.20
CA SER A 50 -6.03 6.63 1.68
C SER A 50 -5.61 5.56 2.68
N ILE A 51 -4.69 5.88 3.58
CA ILE A 51 -4.17 4.92 4.55
C ILE A 51 -4.90 4.91 5.88
N LEU A 52 -5.94 5.71 6.04
CA LEU A 52 -6.74 5.70 7.26
C LEU A 52 -7.56 4.41 7.34
N HIS A 53 -7.49 3.76 8.49
CA HIS A 53 -8.30 2.58 8.81
C HIS A 53 -8.07 1.38 7.89
N VAL A 54 -6.86 1.24 7.36
CA VAL A 54 -6.51 0.09 6.53
C VAL A 54 -5.78 -0.96 7.34
N ASP A 55 -5.81 -2.19 6.87
CA ASP A 55 -5.10 -3.31 7.49
C ASP A 55 -3.72 -3.52 6.89
N ALA A 56 -3.55 -3.12 5.64
CA ALA A 56 -2.28 -3.26 4.93
C ALA A 56 -2.12 -2.15 3.91
N ILE A 57 -0.87 -1.82 3.63
CA ILE A 57 -0.48 -0.84 2.62
C ILE A 57 0.44 -1.53 1.64
N VAL A 58 0.16 -1.39 0.34
CA VAL A 58 1.04 -1.91 -0.70
C VAL A 58 1.55 -0.74 -1.52
N VAL A 59 2.88 -0.62 -1.58
CA VAL A 59 3.52 0.41 -2.41
C VAL A 59 3.66 -0.17 -3.81
N ALA A 60 2.65 0.06 -4.64
CA ALA A 60 2.58 -0.48 -5.99
C ALA A 60 3.25 0.42 -7.02
N THR A 61 3.25 1.73 -6.76
CA THR A 61 3.93 2.72 -7.59
C THR A 61 4.76 3.62 -6.69
N GLU A 62 5.89 4.11 -7.22
CA GLU A 62 6.87 4.82 -6.39
C GLU A 62 6.86 6.32 -6.69
N TRP A 63 5.81 6.99 -6.25
CA TRP A 63 5.70 8.43 -6.41
C TRP A 63 6.49 9.16 -5.32
N PRO A 64 7.33 10.14 -5.68
CA PRO A 64 8.17 10.83 -4.69
C PRO A 64 7.39 11.43 -3.53
N GLU A 65 6.16 11.85 -3.75
CA GLU A 65 5.34 12.45 -2.70
C GLU A 65 5.08 11.50 -1.54
N TYR A 66 5.15 10.19 -1.76
CA TYR A 66 4.95 9.23 -0.68
C TYR A 66 6.05 9.29 0.37
N THR A 67 7.25 9.72 -0.01
CA THR A 67 8.36 9.85 0.95
C THR A 67 8.13 10.98 1.93
N GLU A 68 7.19 11.87 1.64
CA GLU A 68 6.87 13.01 2.49
C GLU A 68 5.68 12.78 3.41
N ILE A 69 5.10 11.58 3.38
CA ILE A 69 4.03 11.24 4.32
C ILE A 69 4.57 11.30 5.73
N SER A 70 3.87 12.05 6.59
CA SER A 70 4.28 12.26 7.96
C SER A 70 4.16 10.98 8.78
N TYR A 71 5.09 10.78 9.71
CA TYR A 71 4.98 9.71 10.70
C TYR A 71 3.69 9.84 11.52
N ASP A 72 3.18 11.04 11.67
CA ASP A 72 1.92 11.27 12.40
C ASP A 72 0.73 10.57 11.76
N ALA A 73 0.81 10.28 10.45
CA ALA A 73 -0.24 9.53 9.77
C ALA A 73 -0.42 8.13 10.36
N PHE A 74 0.59 7.62 11.05
CA PHE A 74 0.57 6.29 11.67
C PHE A 74 0.46 6.34 13.19
N SER A 75 0.30 7.51 13.78
CA SER A 75 0.40 7.66 15.23
C SER A 75 -0.81 7.12 16.01
N ASN A 76 -1.95 6.98 15.37
CA ASN A 76 -3.18 6.56 16.03
C ASN A 76 -3.62 5.15 15.63
N LEU A 77 -2.64 4.29 15.32
CA LEU A 77 -2.94 2.92 14.93
C LEU A 77 -3.46 2.12 16.12
N LYS A 78 -4.61 1.50 15.95
CA LYS A 78 -5.19 0.62 16.97
C LYS A 78 -4.64 -0.79 16.90
N SER A 79 -4.08 -1.15 15.74
CA SER A 79 -3.47 -2.45 15.50
C SER A 79 -2.33 -2.27 14.51
N SER A 80 -1.48 -3.29 14.40
CA SER A 80 -0.37 -3.24 13.45
C SER A 80 -0.87 -3.21 12.01
N ILE A 81 -0.18 -2.45 11.18
CA ILE A 81 -0.41 -2.38 9.73
C ILE A 81 0.75 -3.06 9.02
N LEU A 82 0.45 -3.92 8.07
CA LEU A 82 1.46 -4.49 7.20
C LEU A 82 1.75 -3.51 6.07
N MET A 83 3.03 -3.17 5.87
CA MET A 83 3.44 -2.36 4.72
C MET A 83 4.30 -3.21 3.81
N VAL A 84 3.81 -3.47 2.60
CA VAL A 84 4.54 -4.21 1.57
C VAL A 84 5.17 -3.22 0.61
N ASP A 85 6.50 -3.14 0.67
CA ASP A 85 7.28 -2.16 -0.08
C ASP A 85 8.45 -2.89 -0.73
N ALA A 86 8.21 -3.49 -1.88
CA ALA A 86 9.14 -4.42 -2.51
C ALA A 86 10.53 -3.82 -2.73
N ASN A 87 10.62 -2.56 -3.08
CA ASN A 87 11.88 -1.92 -3.45
C ASN A 87 12.43 -0.98 -2.37
N ARG A 88 11.87 -1.05 -1.17
CA ARG A 88 12.27 -0.19 -0.05
C ARG A 88 12.18 1.29 -0.35
N PHE A 89 11.21 1.65 -1.12
CA PHE A 89 11.00 3.05 -1.47
C PHE A 89 10.64 3.90 -0.25
N LEU A 90 9.94 3.31 0.70
CA LEU A 90 9.52 3.96 1.94
C LEU A 90 10.20 3.34 3.17
N LYS A 91 11.51 3.08 3.05
CA LYS A 91 12.27 2.43 4.11
C LYS A 91 12.30 3.23 5.43
N GLN A 92 12.01 4.52 5.38
CA GLN A 92 11.94 5.33 6.60
C GLN A 92 10.85 4.86 7.57
N PHE A 93 9.88 4.09 7.09
CA PHE A 93 8.83 3.55 7.93
C PHE A 93 9.15 2.18 8.51
N SER A 94 10.30 1.61 8.17
CA SER A 94 10.65 0.25 8.58
C SER A 94 10.84 0.10 10.09
N GLY A 95 11.12 1.18 10.81
CA GLY A 95 11.32 1.13 12.25
C GLY A 95 10.19 1.74 13.06
N VAL A 96 9.08 2.05 12.43
CA VAL A 96 7.96 2.70 13.12
C VAL A 96 7.10 1.69 13.86
N ASP A 97 6.84 1.97 15.14
CA ASP A 97 5.95 1.12 15.93
C ASP A 97 4.58 1.02 15.27
N GLY A 98 4.04 -0.18 15.22
CA GLY A 98 2.75 -0.43 14.61
C GLY A 98 2.80 -0.71 13.11
N ILE A 99 3.98 -0.63 12.50
CA ILE A 99 4.15 -0.98 11.09
C ILE A 99 5.01 -2.24 10.98
N GLU A 100 4.45 -3.28 10.39
CA GLU A 100 5.21 -4.46 10.00
C GLU A 100 5.67 -4.24 8.56
N TYR A 101 6.96 -3.97 8.40
CA TYR A 101 7.50 -3.59 7.11
C TYR A 101 8.07 -4.81 6.39
N ALA A 102 7.63 -5.05 5.17
CA ALA A 102 8.07 -6.16 4.35
C ALA A 102 8.64 -5.66 3.03
N ALA A 103 9.87 -6.03 2.74
CA ALA A 103 10.55 -5.71 1.49
C ALA A 103 11.17 -6.96 0.89
N VAL A 104 11.35 -6.95 -0.42
CA VAL A 104 11.96 -8.08 -1.13
C VAL A 104 13.47 -8.08 -0.87
N GLY A 105 14.03 -9.27 -0.67
CA GLY A 105 15.48 -9.45 -0.59
C GLY A 105 16.09 -9.16 0.75
N GLU A 106 15.33 -8.80 1.77
CA GLU A 106 15.82 -8.69 3.12
C GLU A 106 15.36 -9.86 3.96
N PRO A 107 16.30 -10.57 4.60
CA PRO A 107 15.89 -11.51 5.62
C PRO A 107 15.32 -10.72 6.79
N HIS A 108 14.03 -10.83 6.99
CA HIS A 108 13.40 -10.32 8.19
C HIS A 108 13.52 -11.40 9.25
N GLU A 109 14.40 -11.19 10.18
CA GLU A 109 14.52 -12.09 11.31
C GLU A 109 13.21 -12.19 12.09
N LYS A 110 12.37 -11.17 11.97
CA LYS A 110 11.12 -11.09 12.71
C LYS A 110 9.91 -11.62 11.96
N ILE A 111 10.02 -11.79 10.65
CA ILE A 111 8.92 -12.34 9.86
C ILE A 111 9.25 -13.77 9.57
N GLN A 112 8.79 -14.64 10.42
CA GLN A 112 8.82 -16.06 10.15
C GLN A 112 7.48 -16.42 9.56
N ILE A 113 7.48 -16.68 8.26
CA ILE A 113 6.31 -17.22 7.61
C ILE A 113 6.27 -18.70 7.97
N LYS A 114 5.39 -19.03 8.88
CA LYS A 114 5.13 -20.42 9.20
C LYS A 114 3.97 -20.86 8.32
N LEU A 115 4.30 -21.66 7.36
CA LEU A 115 3.30 -22.28 6.50
C LEU A 115 2.71 -23.52 7.15
#